data_baf464d29468d60998d48baa3d52a282
#
_entry.id   baf464d29468d60998d48baa3d52a282
#
_cell.length_a   1.000
_cell.length_b   1.000
_cell.length_c   1.000
_cell.angle_alpha   90.00
_cell.angle_beta   90.00
_cell.angle_gamma   90.00
#
_symmetry.space_group_name_H-M   'P 1'
#
loop_
_entity.id
_entity.type
_entity.pdbx_description
1 polymer ?
#
loop_
_entity_poly.entity_id
_entity_poly.type
_entity_poly.pdbx_seq_one_letter_code
_entity_poly.pdbx_strand_id
1 'polypeptide(L)'
;MDNSTLVKPFKSINPWHMLGWLLVAQVMVAFIGRSLAPLGVLIGQDLALTKAQIGMLPAALFLGQSIASIPAGFIVDRIGSKRLLLYLSFGLGGAFMLMAISSNYFFVLLMVAIGGIGYGTMHPTSNKGILHWFQQKRGTAMGIKQMGVTLGSALSALLLLPLAAAWGWRMALLAACALLMATGVLAYRFYRDPPSAEPHEPERKISWSYLKESIGAMFRHKPLVLLSIAAMGLSGSQLILNTYIVLFAYEQLGLSLLLAGMLLVISEVSGSFGRVAWGIISDTIFKGQRLIVLVYIAALSIGIALMVTQLPEGISFWAIASVVAVFGFCISGFNGIWMNAATELVPFKQAGIASGFTLMVGSWGVIIGPPLFGYIVDLSGDFNYGWFFLSFVLLFVIVLLLWAKRLANKET
;
A
#
# COMPACT_ATOMS: atom_id res chain seq x y z
N MET A 1 -46.54 -14.64 -38.65
CA MET A 1 -45.16 -14.17 -38.96
C MET A 1 -44.43 -13.97 -37.62
N ASP A 2 -43.71 -14.97 -37.24
CA ASP A 2 -43.04 -15.07 -35.95
C ASP A 2 -41.63 -14.44 -36.08
N ASN A 3 -41.45 -13.25 -35.52
CA ASN A 3 -40.19 -12.54 -35.51
C ASN A 3 -39.50 -12.77 -34.16
N SER A 4 -39.14 -14.02 -33.89
CA SER A 4 -38.16 -14.34 -32.86
C SER A 4 -36.76 -13.90 -33.32
N THR A 5 -36.42 -12.65 -33.11
CA THR A 5 -35.03 -12.18 -33.23
C THR A 5 -34.18 -12.98 -32.21
N LEU A 6 -33.50 -13.98 -32.75
CA LEU A 6 -32.49 -14.78 -32.05
C LEU A 6 -31.40 -13.85 -31.47
N VAL A 7 -31.59 -13.49 -30.23
CA VAL A 7 -30.49 -12.92 -29.40
C VAL A 7 -29.44 -14.03 -29.32
N LYS A 8 -28.35 -13.91 -30.07
CA LYS A 8 -27.19 -14.81 -29.95
C LYS A 8 -26.80 -14.89 -28.47
N PRO A 9 -26.71 -16.10 -27.89
CA PRO A 9 -26.31 -16.23 -26.49
C PRO A 9 -24.92 -15.61 -26.35
N PHE A 10 -24.81 -14.56 -25.55
CA PHE A 10 -23.54 -14.02 -25.13
C PHE A 10 -22.71 -15.17 -24.52
N LYS A 11 -21.58 -15.51 -25.14
CA LYS A 11 -20.60 -16.44 -24.55
C LYS A 11 -20.42 -16.03 -23.13
N SER A 12 -20.80 -16.88 -22.17
CA SER A 12 -20.72 -16.59 -20.74
C SER A 12 -19.26 -16.28 -20.35
N ILE A 13 -18.96 -14.99 -20.17
CA ILE A 13 -17.62 -14.56 -19.79
C ILE A 13 -17.43 -14.99 -18.34
N ASN A 14 -16.39 -15.77 -18.07
CA ASN A 14 -16.09 -16.23 -16.71
C ASN A 14 -15.56 -15.06 -15.85
N PRO A 15 -16.25 -14.67 -14.76
CA PRO A 15 -15.81 -13.60 -13.87
C PRO A 15 -14.40 -13.80 -13.31
N TRP A 16 -13.98 -15.04 -13.09
CA TRP A 16 -12.66 -15.37 -12.56
C TRP A 16 -11.54 -15.03 -13.56
N HIS A 17 -11.78 -15.14 -14.87
CA HIS A 17 -10.83 -14.67 -15.88
C HIS A 17 -10.68 -13.14 -15.83
N MET A 18 -11.77 -12.41 -15.58
CA MET A 18 -11.72 -10.97 -15.44
C MET A 18 -10.98 -10.57 -14.16
N LEU A 19 -11.20 -11.30 -13.07
CA LEU A 19 -10.41 -11.13 -11.83
C LEU A 19 -8.92 -11.40 -12.07
N GLY A 20 -8.58 -12.42 -12.88
CA GLY A 20 -7.20 -12.71 -13.27
C GLY A 20 -6.50 -11.51 -13.90
N TRP A 21 -7.17 -10.82 -14.85
CA TRP A 21 -6.62 -9.60 -15.45
C TRP A 21 -6.48 -8.46 -14.46
N LEU A 22 -7.44 -8.27 -13.55
CA LEU A 22 -7.34 -7.27 -12.47
C LEU A 22 -6.20 -7.58 -11.51
N LEU A 23 -5.97 -8.86 -11.20
CA LEU A 23 -4.85 -9.32 -10.36
C LEU A 23 -3.51 -9.07 -11.05
N VAL A 24 -3.36 -9.47 -12.32
CA VAL A 24 -2.12 -9.26 -13.09
C VAL A 24 -1.82 -7.75 -13.19
N ALA A 25 -2.81 -6.93 -13.51
CA ALA A 25 -2.64 -5.48 -13.52
C ALA A 25 -2.24 -4.93 -12.13
N GLN A 26 -2.87 -5.42 -11.04
CA GLN A 26 -2.51 -5.01 -9.68
C GLN A 26 -1.08 -5.41 -9.32
N VAL A 27 -0.64 -6.62 -9.67
CA VAL A 27 0.75 -7.07 -9.48
C VAL A 27 1.72 -6.17 -10.22
N MET A 28 1.47 -5.87 -11.49
CA MET A 28 2.39 -5.05 -12.30
C MET A 28 2.42 -3.58 -11.86
N VAL A 29 1.27 -3.02 -11.47
CA VAL A 29 1.22 -1.67 -10.89
C VAL A 29 1.97 -1.60 -9.57
N ALA A 30 1.81 -2.60 -8.70
CA ALA A 30 2.55 -2.68 -7.45
C ALA A 30 4.04 -2.96 -7.68
N PHE A 31 4.39 -3.79 -8.67
CA PHE A 31 5.77 -4.07 -9.07
C PHE A 31 6.54 -2.79 -9.40
N ILE A 32 5.94 -1.87 -10.15
CA ILE A 32 6.56 -0.57 -10.47
C ILE A 32 6.47 0.39 -9.28
N GLY A 33 5.28 0.58 -8.69
CA GLY A 33 5.10 1.57 -7.61
C GLY A 33 5.91 1.25 -6.35
N ARG A 34 6.23 -0.03 -6.10
CA ARG A 34 7.04 -0.48 -4.97
C ARG A 34 8.53 -0.68 -5.32
N SER A 35 8.94 -0.48 -6.57
CA SER A 35 10.32 -0.61 -7.01
C SER A 35 11.28 0.38 -6.35
N LEU A 36 10.77 1.51 -5.88
CA LEU A 36 11.57 2.55 -5.21
C LEU A 36 12.27 2.06 -3.95
N ALA A 37 11.69 1.12 -3.22
CA ALA A 37 12.27 0.56 -2.01
C ALA A 37 13.51 -0.32 -2.32
N PRO A 38 13.42 -1.40 -3.13
CA PRO A 38 14.59 -2.22 -3.43
C PRO A 38 15.65 -1.47 -4.26
N LEU A 39 15.24 -0.60 -5.18
CA LEU A 39 16.18 0.20 -5.99
C LEU A 39 16.73 1.42 -5.26
N GLY A 40 16.24 1.74 -4.06
CA GLY A 40 16.60 2.94 -3.30
C GLY A 40 18.10 3.09 -3.04
N VAL A 41 18.81 1.97 -2.80
CA VAL A 41 20.28 1.95 -2.65
C VAL A 41 20.96 2.44 -3.95
N LEU A 42 20.59 1.85 -5.09
CA LEU A 42 21.23 2.15 -6.37
C LEU A 42 20.87 3.54 -6.88
N ILE A 43 19.61 3.96 -6.70
CA ILE A 43 19.16 5.31 -7.05
C ILE A 43 19.86 6.35 -6.16
N GLY A 44 19.98 6.06 -4.86
CA GLY A 44 20.66 6.91 -3.89
C GLY A 44 22.12 7.12 -4.21
N GLN A 45 22.84 6.05 -4.59
CA GLN A 45 24.25 6.10 -4.98
C GLN A 45 24.44 6.86 -6.30
N ASP A 46 23.62 6.57 -7.32
CA ASP A 46 23.75 7.16 -8.66
C ASP A 46 23.42 8.67 -8.70
N LEU A 47 22.44 9.11 -7.88
CA LEU A 47 22.04 10.50 -7.80
C LEU A 47 22.61 11.24 -6.58
N ALA A 48 23.51 10.61 -5.81
CA ALA A 48 24.10 11.14 -4.58
C ALA A 48 23.05 11.67 -3.59
N LEU A 49 21.97 10.89 -3.35
CA LEU A 49 20.85 11.29 -2.50
C LEU A 49 21.14 11.07 -1.02
N THR A 50 20.62 11.97 -0.17
CA THR A 50 20.54 11.75 1.27
C THR A 50 19.47 10.71 1.61
N LYS A 51 19.47 10.18 2.83
CA LYS A 51 18.44 9.22 3.29
C LYS A 51 17.05 9.87 3.30
N ALA A 52 16.96 11.14 3.68
CA ALA A 52 15.72 11.91 3.59
C ALA A 52 15.20 11.98 2.15
N GLN A 53 16.06 12.26 1.19
CA GLN A 53 15.71 12.33 -0.23
C GLN A 53 15.25 10.97 -0.77
N ILE A 54 15.88 9.87 -0.36
CA ILE A 54 15.43 8.50 -0.69
C ILE A 54 14.02 8.27 -0.13
N GLY A 55 13.76 8.66 1.13
CA GLY A 55 12.45 8.55 1.76
C GLY A 55 11.37 9.43 1.11
N MET A 56 11.74 10.54 0.47
CA MET A 56 10.80 11.39 -0.26
C MET A 56 10.28 10.74 -1.55
N LEU A 57 10.98 9.76 -2.13
CA LEU A 57 10.51 9.07 -3.35
C LEU A 57 9.19 8.31 -3.11
N PRO A 58 9.09 7.38 -2.16
CA PRO A 58 7.81 6.74 -1.87
C PRO A 58 6.77 7.75 -1.33
N ALA A 59 7.17 8.77 -0.58
CA ALA A 59 6.27 9.82 -0.12
C ALA A 59 5.61 10.56 -1.30
N ALA A 60 6.37 10.92 -2.32
CA ALA A 60 5.85 11.55 -3.55
C ALA A 60 4.88 10.64 -4.31
N LEU A 61 5.18 9.32 -4.40
CA LEU A 61 4.27 8.34 -5.01
C LEU A 61 2.93 8.33 -4.28
N PHE A 62 2.94 8.23 -2.95
CA PHE A 62 1.72 8.18 -2.14
C PHE A 62 0.98 9.51 -2.08
N LEU A 63 1.68 10.65 -2.21
CA LEU A 63 1.05 11.95 -2.39
C LEU A 63 0.25 11.99 -3.70
N GLY A 64 0.86 11.58 -4.82
CA GLY A 64 0.18 11.44 -6.11
C GLY A 64 -1.01 10.49 -6.05
N GLN A 65 -0.85 9.33 -5.38
CA GLN A 65 -1.93 8.38 -5.12
C GLN A 65 -3.09 9.03 -4.37
N SER A 66 -2.81 9.78 -3.31
CA SER A 66 -3.83 10.41 -2.46
C SER A 66 -4.64 11.44 -3.25
N ILE A 67 -3.97 12.25 -4.08
CA ILE A 67 -4.63 13.23 -4.95
C ILE A 67 -5.54 12.55 -5.96
N ALA A 68 -5.11 11.42 -6.54
CA ALA A 68 -5.82 10.73 -7.59
C ALA A 68 -6.98 9.86 -7.09
N SER A 69 -6.95 9.36 -5.86
CA SER A 69 -7.86 8.31 -5.37
C SER A 69 -9.33 8.69 -5.47
N ILE A 70 -9.69 9.93 -5.16
CA ILE A 70 -11.09 10.41 -5.24
C ILE A 70 -11.49 10.69 -6.69
N PRO A 71 -10.74 11.50 -7.49
CA PRO A 71 -11.07 11.72 -8.90
C PRO A 71 -11.16 10.44 -9.73
N ALA A 72 -10.31 9.46 -9.44
CA ALA A 72 -10.29 8.17 -10.15
C ALA A 72 -11.61 7.40 -10.02
N GLY A 73 -12.30 7.50 -8.89
CA GLY A 73 -13.64 6.93 -8.72
C GLY A 73 -14.62 7.49 -9.74
N PHE A 74 -14.67 8.81 -9.90
CA PHE A 74 -15.54 9.46 -10.90
C PHE A 74 -15.12 9.16 -12.35
N ILE A 75 -13.82 9.07 -12.59
CA ILE A 75 -13.29 8.76 -13.93
C ILE A 75 -13.66 7.33 -14.32
N VAL A 76 -13.48 6.35 -13.43
CA VAL A 76 -13.81 4.95 -13.72
C VAL A 76 -15.31 4.76 -13.97
N ASP A 77 -16.15 5.59 -13.35
CA ASP A 77 -17.60 5.55 -13.57
C ASP A 77 -17.97 6.00 -14.99
N ARG A 78 -17.23 6.94 -15.55
CA ARG A 78 -17.50 7.47 -16.90
C ARG A 78 -16.89 6.64 -18.02
N ILE A 79 -15.64 6.20 -17.86
CA ILE A 79 -14.88 5.56 -18.97
C ILE A 79 -14.75 4.05 -18.84
N GLY A 80 -15.13 3.47 -17.69
CA GLY A 80 -15.03 2.05 -17.40
C GLY A 80 -13.64 1.61 -16.92
N SER A 81 -13.59 0.43 -16.30
CA SER A 81 -12.35 -0.15 -15.78
C SER A 81 -11.37 -0.53 -16.89
N LYS A 82 -11.85 -1.01 -18.00
CA LYS A 82 -11.05 -1.43 -19.16
C LYS A 82 -10.14 -0.32 -19.69
N ARG A 83 -10.70 0.86 -19.95
CA ARG A 83 -9.95 2.02 -20.48
C ARG A 83 -9.02 2.59 -19.41
N LEU A 84 -9.49 2.63 -18.17
CA LEU A 84 -8.70 3.20 -17.09
C LEU A 84 -7.49 2.31 -16.77
N LEU A 85 -7.58 0.98 -16.87
CA LEU A 85 -6.43 0.07 -16.77
C LEU A 85 -5.32 0.40 -17.79
N LEU A 86 -5.70 0.74 -19.03
CA LEU A 86 -4.73 1.17 -20.03
C LEU A 86 -4.07 2.49 -19.64
N TYR A 87 -4.89 3.51 -19.33
CA TYR A 87 -4.38 4.86 -19.03
C TYR A 87 -3.47 4.87 -17.79
N LEU A 88 -3.84 4.17 -16.72
CA LEU A 88 -3.00 4.11 -15.52
C LEU A 88 -1.68 3.38 -15.78
N SER A 89 -1.67 2.34 -16.62
CA SER A 89 -0.45 1.62 -16.97
C SER A 89 0.51 2.50 -17.78
N PHE A 90 0.00 3.30 -18.72
CA PHE A 90 0.81 4.26 -19.47
C PHE A 90 1.21 5.46 -18.62
N GLY A 91 0.32 5.95 -17.76
CA GLY A 91 0.63 7.08 -16.86
C GLY A 91 1.72 6.73 -15.85
N LEU A 92 1.59 5.60 -15.15
CA LEU A 92 2.59 5.13 -14.20
C LEU A 92 3.89 4.72 -14.92
N GLY A 93 3.78 3.88 -15.96
CA GLY A 93 4.95 3.39 -16.71
C GLY A 93 5.70 4.53 -17.39
N GLY A 94 5.00 5.47 -18.06
CA GLY A 94 5.60 6.62 -18.73
C GLY A 94 6.31 7.57 -17.76
N ALA A 95 5.68 7.87 -16.61
CA ALA A 95 6.29 8.69 -15.58
C ALA A 95 7.58 8.04 -15.03
N PHE A 96 7.56 6.73 -14.75
CA PHE A 96 8.73 6.02 -14.26
C PHE A 96 9.82 5.80 -15.33
N MET A 97 9.45 5.71 -16.62
CA MET A 97 10.44 5.77 -17.70
C MET A 97 11.15 7.12 -17.76
N LEU A 98 10.39 8.23 -17.66
CA LEU A 98 10.97 9.58 -17.61
C LEU A 98 11.84 9.78 -16.37
N MET A 99 11.43 9.23 -15.22
CA MET A 99 12.25 9.16 -14.02
C MET A 99 13.59 8.46 -14.29
N ALA A 100 13.55 7.30 -14.95
CA ALA A 100 14.73 6.46 -15.17
C ALA A 100 15.79 7.11 -16.07
N ILE A 101 15.42 8.00 -16.99
CA ILE A 101 16.35 8.69 -17.87
C ILE A 101 16.88 10.02 -17.30
N SER A 102 16.37 10.46 -16.15
CA SER A 102 16.77 11.71 -15.52
C SER A 102 17.90 11.53 -14.53
N SER A 103 18.75 12.57 -14.42
CA SER A 103 19.75 12.72 -13.35
C SER A 103 19.41 13.88 -12.40
N ASN A 104 18.29 14.58 -12.64
CA ASN A 104 17.85 15.67 -11.77
C ASN A 104 16.87 15.15 -10.71
N TYR A 105 17.23 15.27 -9.44
CA TYR A 105 16.42 14.79 -8.32
C TYR A 105 14.99 15.37 -8.28
N PHE A 106 14.83 16.67 -8.50
CA PHE A 106 13.50 17.30 -8.48
C PHE A 106 12.61 16.81 -9.61
N PHE A 107 13.20 16.58 -10.80
CA PHE A 107 12.46 15.98 -11.91
C PHE A 107 12.08 14.52 -11.59
N VAL A 108 13.00 13.74 -11.01
CA VAL A 108 12.70 12.37 -10.53
C VAL A 108 11.53 12.38 -9.54
N LEU A 109 11.57 13.27 -8.54
CA LEU A 109 10.52 13.39 -7.53
C LEU A 109 9.17 13.77 -8.16
N LEU A 110 9.17 14.71 -9.11
CA LEU A 110 7.97 15.11 -9.86
C LEU A 110 7.40 13.94 -10.66
N MET A 111 8.25 13.20 -11.38
CA MET A 111 7.80 12.05 -12.17
C MET A 111 7.26 10.92 -11.29
N VAL A 112 7.87 10.68 -10.13
CA VAL A 112 7.34 9.73 -9.15
C VAL A 112 5.96 10.17 -8.63
N ALA A 113 5.77 11.46 -8.35
CA ALA A 113 4.46 11.98 -7.92
C ALA A 113 3.39 11.84 -9.03
N ILE A 114 3.75 12.14 -10.29
CA ILE A 114 2.87 11.93 -11.45
C ILE A 114 2.56 10.43 -11.63
N GLY A 115 3.54 9.56 -11.52
CA GLY A 115 3.35 8.11 -11.52
C GLY A 115 2.41 7.65 -10.40
N GLY A 116 2.51 8.30 -9.23
CA GLY A 116 1.61 8.11 -8.10
C GLY A 116 0.13 8.33 -8.45
N ILE A 117 -0.18 9.25 -9.35
CA ILE A 117 -1.55 9.45 -9.88
C ILE A 117 -2.03 8.17 -10.59
N GLY A 118 -1.20 7.59 -11.46
CA GLY A 118 -1.50 6.32 -12.11
C GLY A 118 -1.65 5.17 -11.10
N TYR A 119 -0.73 5.08 -10.13
CA TYR A 119 -0.76 4.09 -9.05
C TYR A 119 -2.07 4.18 -8.23
N GLY A 120 -2.50 5.39 -7.88
CA GLY A 120 -3.70 5.64 -7.08
C GLY A 120 -5.01 5.27 -7.77
N THR A 121 -5.05 5.30 -9.10
CA THR A 121 -6.26 4.94 -9.86
C THR A 121 -6.53 3.44 -9.88
N MET A 122 -5.55 2.59 -9.57
CA MET A 122 -5.69 1.13 -9.64
C MET A 122 -6.76 0.59 -8.68
N HIS A 123 -6.83 1.11 -7.44
CA HIS A 123 -7.78 0.62 -6.44
C HIS A 123 -9.24 0.87 -6.84
N PRO A 124 -9.69 2.10 -7.16
CA PRO A 124 -11.06 2.32 -7.61
C PRO A 124 -11.38 1.56 -8.90
N THR A 125 -10.43 1.48 -9.85
CA THR A 125 -10.60 0.76 -11.11
C THR A 125 -10.88 -0.72 -10.89
N SER A 126 -10.07 -1.39 -10.10
CA SER A 126 -10.23 -2.82 -9.84
C SER A 126 -11.41 -3.13 -8.92
N ASN A 127 -11.69 -2.27 -7.94
CA ASN A 127 -12.84 -2.43 -7.06
C ASN A 127 -14.15 -2.36 -7.84
N LYS A 128 -14.29 -1.39 -8.74
CA LYS A 128 -15.45 -1.29 -9.62
C LYS A 128 -15.62 -2.56 -10.48
N GLY A 129 -14.54 -3.03 -11.09
CA GLY A 129 -14.56 -4.27 -11.86
C GLY A 129 -15.07 -5.46 -11.05
N ILE A 130 -14.56 -5.63 -9.81
CA ILE A 130 -14.99 -6.72 -8.92
C ILE A 130 -16.46 -6.59 -8.52
N LEU A 131 -16.92 -5.39 -8.16
CA LEU A 131 -18.31 -5.16 -7.76
C LEU A 131 -19.29 -5.53 -8.87
N HIS A 132 -18.92 -5.31 -10.13
CA HIS A 132 -19.76 -5.64 -11.28
C HIS A 132 -19.71 -7.15 -11.64
N TRP A 133 -18.54 -7.78 -11.62
CA TRP A 133 -18.39 -9.18 -12.00
C TRP A 133 -18.83 -10.16 -10.92
N PHE A 134 -18.79 -9.77 -9.65
CA PHE A 134 -19.09 -10.65 -8.51
C PHE A 134 -20.26 -10.12 -7.71
N GLN A 135 -21.43 -10.73 -7.85
CA GLN A 135 -22.56 -10.50 -6.95
C GLN A 135 -22.41 -11.28 -5.65
N GLN A 136 -21.90 -12.50 -5.74
CA GLN A 136 -21.51 -13.36 -4.62
C GLN A 136 -19.99 -13.48 -4.55
N LYS A 137 -19.43 -13.87 -3.40
CA LYS A 137 -17.98 -14.06 -3.17
C LYS A 137 -17.13 -12.79 -3.40
N ARG A 138 -17.72 -11.59 -3.25
CA ARG A 138 -17.02 -10.30 -3.38
C ARG A 138 -15.80 -10.21 -2.47
N GLY A 139 -15.94 -10.64 -1.21
CA GLY A 139 -14.84 -10.64 -0.25
C GLY A 139 -13.65 -11.48 -0.71
N THR A 140 -13.91 -12.70 -1.23
CA THR A 140 -12.87 -13.57 -1.81
C THR A 140 -12.18 -12.92 -3.00
N ALA A 141 -12.94 -12.33 -3.92
CA ALA A 141 -12.39 -11.66 -5.11
C ALA A 141 -11.55 -10.44 -4.72
N MET A 142 -12.00 -9.63 -3.74
CA MET A 142 -11.24 -8.51 -3.20
C MET A 142 -9.95 -8.97 -2.51
N GLY A 143 -10.01 -10.05 -1.75
CA GLY A 143 -8.83 -10.64 -1.10
C GLY A 143 -7.79 -11.10 -2.10
N ILE A 144 -8.19 -11.86 -3.13
CA ILE A 144 -7.31 -12.33 -4.21
C ILE A 144 -6.67 -11.12 -4.93
N LYS A 145 -7.45 -10.12 -5.30
CA LYS A 145 -6.93 -8.91 -5.95
C LYS A 145 -5.93 -8.20 -5.04
N GLN A 146 -6.20 -8.10 -3.75
CA GLN A 146 -5.33 -7.39 -2.80
C GLN A 146 -3.99 -8.11 -2.57
N MET A 147 -3.92 -9.44 -2.75
CA MET A 147 -2.64 -10.17 -2.78
C MET A 147 -1.71 -9.66 -3.88
N GLY A 148 -2.25 -9.09 -4.96
CA GLY A 148 -1.44 -8.49 -6.03
C GLY A 148 -0.51 -7.36 -5.57
N VAL A 149 -0.88 -6.64 -4.50
CA VAL A 149 -0.02 -5.57 -3.95
C VAL A 149 1.24 -6.15 -3.31
N THR A 150 1.09 -7.16 -2.45
CA THR A 150 2.22 -7.80 -1.78
C THR A 150 3.06 -8.64 -2.72
N LEU A 151 2.42 -9.36 -3.66
CA LEU A 151 3.13 -10.09 -4.72
C LEU A 151 3.96 -9.14 -5.59
N GLY A 152 3.39 -8.02 -6.04
CA GLY A 152 4.11 -7.03 -6.84
C GLY A 152 5.30 -6.43 -6.09
N SER A 153 5.12 -6.10 -4.79
CA SER A 153 6.20 -5.61 -3.92
C SER A 153 7.33 -6.64 -3.76
N ALA A 154 6.99 -7.89 -3.45
CA ALA A 154 7.96 -8.97 -3.31
C ALA A 154 8.71 -9.25 -4.62
N LEU A 155 7.97 -9.31 -5.74
CA LEU A 155 8.56 -9.50 -7.07
C LEU A 155 9.47 -8.34 -7.46
N SER A 156 9.17 -7.09 -7.05
CA SER A 156 10.05 -5.96 -7.35
C SER A 156 11.43 -6.13 -6.72
N ALA A 157 11.52 -6.57 -5.47
CA ALA A 157 12.80 -6.86 -4.84
C ALA A 157 13.50 -8.10 -5.44
N LEU A 158 12.72 -9.15 -5.70
CA LEU A 158 13.25 -10.42 -6.21
C LEU A 158 13.81 -10.33 -7.64
N LEU A 159 13.16 -9.54 -8.50
CA LEU A 159 13.49 -9.49 -9.94
C LEU A 159 14.31 -8.24 -10.31
N LEU A 160 13.96 -7.06 -9.75
CA LEU A 160 14.63 -5.82 -10.17
C LEU A 160 16.06 -5.71 -9.65
N LEU A 161 16.36 -6.23 -8.45
CA LEU A 161 17.72 -6.15 -7.92
C LEU A 161 18.73 -6.97 -8.73
N PRO A 162 18.48 -8.25 -9.09
CA PRO A 162 19.37 -9.00 -9.99
C PRO A 162 19.50 -8.33 -11.37
N LEU A 163 18.40 -7.84 -11.94
CA LEU A 163 18.42 -7.13 -13.22
C LEU A 163 19.23 -5.82 -13.13
N ALA A 164 19.05 -5.07 -12.03
CA ALA A 164 19.77 -3.85 -11.79
C ALA A 164 21.27 -4.07 -11.53
N ALA A 165 21.63 -5.18 -10.88
CA ALA A 165 23.01 -5.57 -10.71
C ALA A 165 23.71 -5.93 -12.04
N ALA A 166 22.96 -6.52 -12.99
CA ALA A 166 23.49 -6.91 -14.29
C ALA A 166 23.53 -5.77 -15.32
N TRP A 167 22.47 -4.93 -15.37
CA TRP A 167 22.27 -3.94 -16.45
C TRP A 167 22.13 -2.51 -15.94
N GLY A 168 22.28 -2.28 -14.65
CA GLY A 168 21.99 -1.00 -14.00
C GLY A 168 20.51 -0.79 -13.72
N TRP A 169 20.22 -0.03 -12.67
CA TRP A 169 18.83 0.19 -12.20
C TRP A 169 17.94 0.90 -13.24
N ARG A 170 18.52 1.77 -14.08
CA ARG A 170 17.78 2.50 -15.12
C ARG A 170 17.21 1.54 -16.16
N MET A 171 18.04 0.63 -16.68
CA MET A 171 17.61 -0.36 -17.68
C MET A 171 16.64 -1.38 -17.10
N ALA A 172 16.86 -1.83 -15.86
CA ALA A 172 15.93 -2.71 -15.16
C ALA A 172 14.54 -2.08 -14.99
N LEU A 173 14.50 -0.79 -14.61
CA LEU A 173 13.25 -0.04 -14.45
C LEU A 173 12.56 0.22 -15.80
N LEU A 174 13.30 0.59 -16.85
CA LEU A 174 12.76 0.78 -18.19
C LEU A 174 12.10 -0.50 -18.75
N ALA A 175 12.78 -1.66 -18.59
CA ALA A 175 12.22 -2.95 -18.99
C ALA A 175 10.95 -3.30 -18.22
N ALA A 176 10.95 -3.05 -16.91
CA ALA A 176 9.79 -3.26 -16.06
C ALA A 176 8.60 -2.35 -16.44
N CYS A 177 8.86 -1.07 -16.75
CA CYS A 177 7.83 -0.13 -17.23
C CYS A 177 7.26 -0.55 -18.58
N ALA A 178 8.10 -1.03 -19.51
CA ALA A 178 7.64 -1.58 -20.79
C ALA A 178 6.71 -2.80 -20.57
N LEU A 179 7.05 -3.68 -19.61
CA LEU A 179 6.23 -4.82 -19.25
C LEU A 179 4.88 -4.38 -18.64
N LEU A 180 4.86 -3.35 -17.80
CA LEU A 180 3.63 -2.76 -17.26
C LEU A 180 2.74 -2.22 -18.39
N MET A 181 3.31 -1.47 -19.33
CA MET A 181 2.56 -0.92 -20.47
C MET A 181 2.02 -2.03 -21.36
N ALA A 182 2.83 -3.06 -21.65
CA ALA A 182 2.39 -4.24 -22.38
C ALA A 182 1.22 -4.94 -21.66
N THR A 183 1.31 -5.10 -20.34
CA THR A 183 0.22 -5.64 -19.51
C THR A 183 -1.04 -4.77 -19.62
N GLY A 184 -0.90 -3.45 -19.61
CA GLY A 184 -2.02 -2.52 -19.82
C GLY A 184 -2.71 -2.71 -21.17
N VAL A 185 -1.93 -2.90 -22.24
CA VAL A 185 -2.46 -3.21 -23.60
C VAL A 185 -3.17 -4.56 -23.62
N LEU A 186 -2.56 -5.60 -23.04
CA LEU A 186 -3.18 -6.93 -22.94
C LEU A 186 -4.46 -6.90 -22.10
N ALA A 187 -4.44 -6.21 -20.96
CA ALA A 187 -5.63 -6.02 -20.15
C ALA A 187 -6.71 -5.28 -20.96
N TYR A 188 -6.37 -4.22 -21.68
CA TYR A 188 -7.31 -3.53 -22.58
C TYR A 188 -7.86 -4.43 -23.67
N ARG A 189 -7.09 -5.39 -24.19
CA ARG A 189 -7.54 -6.31 -25.25
C ARG A 189 -8.46 -7.41 -24.72
N PHE A 190 -8.18 -7.96 -23.54
CA PHE A 190 -8.80 -9.17 -23.03
C PHE A 190 -9.75 -8.95 -21.86
N TYR A 191 -9.52 -7.96 -21.02
CA TYR A 191 -10.48 -7.57 -19.98
C TYR A 191 -11.69 -6.89 -20.63
N ARG A 192 -12.85 -7.19 -20.11
CA ARG A 192 -14.12 -6.57 -20.54
C ARG A 192 -14.82 -5.96 -19.34
N ASP A 193 -15.31 -4.76 -19.52
CA ASP A 193 -16.28 -4.23 -18.59
C ASP A 193 -17.57 -5.06 -18.73
N PRO A 194 -18.26 -5.37 -17.64
CA PRO A 194 -19.52 -6.08 -17.72
C PRO A 194 -20.51 -5.30 -18.58
N PRO A 195 -21.43 -6.00 -19.30
CA PRO A 195 -22.50 -5.33 -20.01
C PRO A 195 -23.22 -4.41 -19.02
N SER A 196 -23.45 -3.19 -19.41
CA SER A 196 -24.18 -2.21 -18.56
C SER A 196 -25.50 -2.86 -18.15
N ALA A 197 -25.56 -3.37 -16.93
CA ALA A 197 -26.86 -3.53 -16.29
C ALA A 197 -27.48 -2.14 -16.29
N GLU A 198 -28.77 -2.05 -16.60
CA GLU A 198 -29.61 -0.87 -16.79
C GLU A 198 -29.11 0.44 -16.17
N PRO A 199 -29.46 1.61 -16.75
CA PRO A 199 -29.02 2.89 -16.22
C PRO A 199 -29.29 2.86 -14.72
N HIS A 200 -28.23 2.81 -13.93
CA HIS A 200 -28.34 2.90 -12.48
C HIS A 200 -29.23 4.08 -12.18
N GLU A 201 -30.26 3.85 -11.35
CA GLU A 201 -30.95 4.96 -10.70
C GLU A 201 -29.89 6.01 -10.34
N PRO A 202 -30.12 7.28 -10.64
CA PRO A 202 -29.13 8.31 -10.42
C PRO A 202 -28.62 8.14 -9.00
N GLU A 203 -27.37 7.62 -8.86
CA GLU A 203 -26.74 7.48 -7.56
C GLU A 203 -27.02 8.77 -6.82
N ARG A 204 -27.68 8.65 -5.69
CA ARG A 204 -28.05 9.79 -4.82
C ARG A 204 -26.87 10.73 -4.83
N LYS A 205 -26.98 11.86 -5.54
CA LYS A 205 -25.88 12.83 -5.66
C LYS A 205 -25.40 13.08 -4.25
N ILE A 206 -24.25 12.52 -3.88
CA ILE A 206 -23.70 12.78 -2.56
C ILE A 206 -23.53 14.29 -2.53
N SER A 207 -24.45 14.96 -1.83
CA SER A 207 -24.41 16.41 -1.70
C SER A 207 -23.09 16.75 -1.03
N TRP A 208 -22.36 17.70 -1.57
CA TRP A 208 -21.12 18.19 -0.97
C TRP A 208 -21.34 18.62 0.50
N SER A 209 -22.53 19.13 0.82
CA SER A 209 -22.94 19.45 2.18
C SER A 209 -23.02 18.20 3.07
N TYR A 210 -23.61 17.10 2.57
CA TYR A 210 -23.67 15.83 3.30
C TYR A 210 -22.28 15.24 3.57
N LEU A 211 -21.39 15.29 2.58
CA LEU A 211 -20.01 14.82 2.75
C LEU A 211 -19.25 15.64 3.80
N LYS A 212 -19.37 16.97 3.75
CA LYS A 212 -18.75 17.88 4.72
C LYS A 212 -19.28 17.66 6.14
N GLU A 213 -20.59 17.48 6.29
CA GLU A 213 -21.23 17.20 7.58
C GLU A 213 -20.80 15.84 8.13
N SER A 214 -20.77 14.81 7.28
CA SER A 214 -20.33 13.46 7.66
C SER A 214 -18.87 13.44 8.08
N ILE A 215 -17.97 14.09 7.35
CA ILE A 215 -16.57 14.22 7.73
C ILE A 215 -16.45 15.02 9.04
N GLY A 216 -17.20 16.11 9.20
CA GLY A 216 -17.24 16.88 10.44
C GLY A 216 -17.69 16.05 11.65
N ALA A 217 -18.67 15.14 11.45
CA ALA A 217 -19.08 14.19 12.48
C ALA A 217 -17.95 13.21 12.86
N MET A 218 -17.17 12.72 11.89
CA MET A 218 -16.02 11.83 12.17
C MET A 218 -14.95 12.54 13.01
N PHE A 219 -14.67 13.83 12.76
CA PHE A 219 -13.75 14.62 13.59
C PHE A 219 -14.23 14.82 15.02
N ARG A 220 -15.53 14.78 15.26
CA ARG A 220 -16.12 14.89 16.61
C ARG A 220 -16.09 13.56 17.38
N HIS A 221 -15.99 12.43 16.69
CA HIS A 221 -15.94 11.10 17.30
C HIS A 221 -14.53 10.80 17.81
N LYS A 222 -14.26 11.17 19.07
CA LYS A 222 -12.90 11.11 19.67
C LYS A 222 -12.21 9.76 19.55
N PRO A 223 -12.85 8.58 19.84
CA PRO A 223 -12.18 7.29 19.68
C PRO A 223 -11.72 7.03 18.25
N LEU A 224 -12.52 7.42 17.24
CA LEU A 224 -12.17 7.25 15.83
C LEU A 224 -11.00 8.14 15.41
N VAL A 225 -10.96 9.39 15.88
CA VAL A 225 -9.86 10.31 15.61
C VAL A 225 -8.54 9.77 16.20
N LEU A 226 -8.56 9.32 17.45
CA LEU A 226 -7.39 8.73 18.10
C LEU A 226 -6.90 7.48 17.37
N LEU A 227 -7.82 6.59 16.96
CA LEU A 227 -7.49 5.43 16.13
C LEU A 227 -6.89 5.86 14.78
N SER A 228 -7.42 6.91 14.15
CA SER A 228 -6.93 7.39 12.86
C SER A 228 -5.51 7.96 12.95
N ILE A 229 -5.20 8.68 14.02
CA ILE A 229 -3.83 9.18 14.30
C ILE A 229 -2.89 8.00 14.65
N ALA A 230 -3.37 7.02 15.41
CA ALA A 230 -2.60 5.80 15.67
C ALA A 230 -2.31 5.04 14.37
N ALA A 231 -3.28 4.93 13.47
CA ALA A 231 -3.12 4.32 12.15
C ALA A 231 -2.11 5.10 11.27
N MET A 232 -2.02 6.42 11.39
CA MET A 232 -0.98 7.23 10.75
C MET A 232 0.42 6.78 11.21
N GLY A 233 0.63 6.59 12.52
CA GLY A 233 1.89 6.09 13.07
C GLY A 233 2.21 4.67 12.58
N LEU A 234 1.25 3.74 12.59
CA LEU A 234 1.43 2.37 12.12
C LEU A 234 1.73 2.31 10.61
N SER A 235 0.99 3.05 9.80
CA SER A 235 1.19 3.10 8.34
C SER A 235 2.56 3.71 7.99
N GLY A 236 2.95 4.77 8.70
CA GLY A 236 4.28 5.37 8.57
C GLY A 236 5.38 4.39 8.93
N SER A 237 5.25 3.68 10.05
CA SER A 237 6.21 2.66 10.50
C SER A 237 6.34 1.51 9.50
N GLN A 238 5.24 1.05 8.91
CA GLN A 238 5.27 0.05 7.84
C GLN A 238 6.06 0.54 6.63
N LEU A 239 5.81 1.77 6.17
CA LEU A 239 6.51 2.27 5.00
C LEU A 239 7.99 2.59 5.30
N ILE A 240 8.32 3.02 6.52
CA ILE A 240 9.71 3.16 6.99
C ILE A 240 10.44 1.81 6.86
N LEU A 241 9.88 0.73 7.43
CA LEU A 241 10.48 -0.60 7.31
C LEU A 241 10.70 -0.97 5.84
N ASN A 242 9.68 -0.86 5.00
CA ASN A 242 9.76 -1.25 3.60
C ASN A 242 10.76 -0.39 2.81
N THR A 243 10.91 0.89 3.14
CA THR A 243 11.82 1.80 2.43
C THR A 243 13.27 1.60 2.84
N TYR A 244 13.51 1.39 4.14
CA TYR A 244 14.89 1.45 4.68
C TYR A 244 15.49 0.10 5.02
N ILE A 245 14.74 -1.00 5.07
CA ILE A 245 15.29 -2.31 5.44
C ILE A 245 16.41 -2.77 4.50
N VAL A 246 16.28 -2.52 3.18
CA VAL A 246 17.28 -2.86 2.19
C VAL A 246 18.53 -2.00 2.36
N LEU A 247 18.33 -0.69 2.53
CA LEU A 247 19.40 0.28 2.69
C LEU A 247 20.18 0.03 4.00
N PHE A 248 19.47 -0.16 5.11
CA PHE A 248 20.03 -0.49 6.42
C PHE A 248 20.86 -1.78 6.37
N ALA A 249 20.30 -2.85 5.80
CA ALA A 249 20.98 -4.13 5.71
C ALA A 249 22.23 -4.08 4.82
N TYR A 250 22.18 -3.29 3.75
CA TYR A 250 23.30 -3.09 2.84
C TYR A 250 24.40 -2.20 3.46
N GLU A 251 24.03 -1.03 3.99
CA GLU A 251 25.00 -0.02 4.45
C GLU A 251 25.52 -0.27 5.87
N GLN A 252 24.65 -0.69 6.81
CA GLN A 252 25.03 -0.81 8.22
C GLN A 252 25.36 -2.25 8.63
N LEU A 253 24.68 -3.28 8.04
CA LEU A 253 24.97 -4.67 8.36
C LEU A 253 25.98 -5.32 7.41
N GLY A 254 26.38 -4.66 6.31
CA GLY A 254 27.34 -5.17 5.34
C GLY A 254 26.84 -6.33 4.47
N LEU A 255 25.51 -6.54 4.39
CA LEU A 255 24.96 -7.59 3.53
C LEU A 255 25.09 -7.21 2.05
N SER A 256 25.23 -8.22 1.19
CA SER A 256 25.14 -7.98 -0.26
C SER A 256 23.75 -7.39 -0.63
N LEU A 257 23.71 -6.59 -1.70
CA LEU A 257 22.48 -5.95 -2.15
C LEU A 257 21.33 -6.95 -2.40
N LEU A 258 21.68 -8.14 -2.92
CA LEU A 258 20.69 -9.19 -3.18
C LEU A 258 20.12 -9.78 -1.88
N LEU A 259 20.98 -10.05 -0.88
CA LEU A 259 20.53 -10.54 0.42
C LEU A 259 19.71 -9.47 1.15
N ALA A 260 20.13 -8.21 1.10
CA ALA A 260 19.35 -7.09 1.65
C ALA A 260 17.96 -7.00 0.99
N GLY A 261 17.87 -7.17 -0.33
CA GLY A 261 16.58 -7.23 -1.04
C GLY A 261 15.70 -8.40 -0.62
N MET A 262 16.29 -9.56 -0.33
CA MET A 262 15.55 -10.72 0.18
C MET A 262 14.89 -10.45 1.55
N LEU A 263 15.44 -9.57 2.38
CA LEU A 263 14.80 -9.16 3.63
C LEU A 263 13.48 -8.43 3.39
N LEU A 264 13.40 -7.60 2.35
CA LEU A 264 12.14 -6.96 1.97
C LEU A 264 11.10 -8.00 1.49
N VAL A 265 11.53 -8.99 0.71
CA VAL A 265 10.65 -10.11 0.29
C VAL A 265 10.11 -10.84 1.52
N ILE A 266 10.97 -11.18 2.47
CA ILE A 266 10.60 -11.86 3.71
C ILE A 266 9.62 -11.00 4.53
N SER A 267 9.88 -9.70 4.66
CA SER A 267 8.97 -8.76 5.35
C SER A 267 7.57 -8.72 4.72
N GLU A 268 7.48 -8.62 3.39
CA GLU A 268 6.20 -8.54 2.67
C GLU A 268 5.42 -9.86 2.73
N VAL A 269 6.11 -11.00 2.58
CA VAL A 269 5.49 -12.32 2.69
C VAL A 269 4.98 -12.58 4.10
N SER A 270 5.81 -12.37 5.11
CA SER A 270 5.42 -12.54 6.51
C SER A 270 4.30 -11.57 6.92
N GLY A 271 4.33 -10.34 6.44
CA GLY A 271 3.26 -9.36 6.64
C GLY A 271 1.93 -9.80 6.02
N SER A 272 1.96 -10.48 4.88
CA SER A 272 0.76 -11.05 4.25
C SER A 272 0.13 -12.14 5.12
N PHE A 273 0.95 -13.03 5.68
CA PHE A 273 0.50 -14.00 6.69
C PHE A 273 0.00 -13.32 7.96
N GLY A 274 0.69 -12.27 8.41
CA GLY A 274 0.32 -11.47 9.57
C GLY A 274 -1.10 -10.89 9.47
N ARG A 275 -1.51 -10.41 8.30
CA ARG A 275 -2.88 -9.89 8.08
C ARG A 275 -3.96 -10.89 8.40
N VAL A 276 -3.77 -12.15 8.01
CA VAL A 276 -4.71 -13.22 8.28
C VAL A 276 -4.61 -13.69 9.75
N ALA A 277 -3.38 -13.93 10.21
CA ALA A 277 -3.12 -14.44 11.55
C ALA A 277 -3.62 -13.49 12.65
N TRP A 278 -3.31 -12.19 12.54
CA TRP A 278 -3.81 -11.19 13.50
C TRP A 278 -5.34 -11.09 13.49
N GLY A 279 -5.99 -11.26 12.34
CA GLY A 279 -7.45 -11.37 12.25
C GLY A 279 -7.98 -12.53 13.10
N ILE A 280 -7.44 -13.72 12.90
CA ILE A 280 -7.82 -14.95 13.66
C ILE A 280 -7.51 -14.76 15.16
N ILE A 281 -6.32 -14.29 15.50
CA ILE A 281 -5.91 -14.01 16.89
C ILE A 281 -6.87 -13.02 17.55
N SER A 282 -7.25 -11.96 16.83
CA SER A 282 -8.20 -10.96 17.33
C SER A 282 -9.56 -11.56 17.65
N ASP A 283 -10.06 -12.45 16.79
CA ASP A 283 -11.39 -13.05 16.98
C ASP A 283 -11.39 -14.13 18.05
N THR A 284 -10.36 -14.98 18.08
CA THR A 284 -10.32 -16.17 18.95
C THR A 284 -9.75 -15.87 20.34
N ILE A 285 -8.60 -15.20 20.42
CA ILE A 285 -7.88 -14.98 21.69
C ILE A 285 -8.39 -13.70 22.36
N PHE A 286 -8.50 -12.60 21.59
CA PHE A 286 -8.89 -11.30 22.12
C PHE A 286 -10.39 -11.00 22.03
N LYS A 287 -11.20 -11.98 21.61
CA LYS A 287 -12.68 -11.88 21.57
C LYS A 287 -13.17 -10.59 20.87
N GLY A 288 -12.52 -10.22 19.79
CA GLY A 288 -12.87 -9.03 19.00
C GLY A 288 -12.33 -7.69 19.54
N GLN A 289 -11.50 -7.66 20.58
CA GLN A 289 -10.92 -6.41 21.10
C GLN A 289 -9.83 -5.84 20.18
N ARG A 290 -10.22 -5.30 19.01
CA ARG A 290 -9.33 -4.84 17.95
C ARG A 290 -8.26 -3.85 18.43
N LEU A 291 -8.65 -2.86 19.25
CA LEU A 291 -7.73 -1.85 19.76
C LEU A 291 -6.61 -2.45 20.60
N ILE A 292 -6.89 -3.49 21.39
CA ILE A 292 -5.88 -4.19 22.20
C ILE A 292 -4.92 -4.96 21.30
N VAL A 293 -5.41 -5.62 20.27
CA VAL A 293 -4.54 -6.33 19.30
C VAL A 293 -3.56 -5.34 18.64
N LEU A 294 -4.02 -4.14 18.26
CA LEU A 294 -3.13 -3.10 17.72
C LEU A 294 -2.09 -2.64 18.74
N VAL A 295 -2.42 -2.57 20.03
CA VAL A 295 -1.45 -2.28 21.11
C VAL A 295 -0.38 -3.38 21.16
N TYR A 296 -0.75 -4.66 21.12
CA TYR A 296 0.21 -5.76 21.09
C TYR A 296 1.11 -5.74 19.85
N ILE A 297 0.53 -5.47 18.67
CA ILE A 297 1.29 -5.29 17.43
C ILE A 297 2.32 -4.18 17.57
N ALA A 298 1.93 -3.02 18.10
CA ALA A 298 2.83 -1.89 18.30
C ALA A 298 3.92 -2.21 19.35
N ALA A 299 3.57 -2.85 20.45
CA ALA A 299 4.51 -3.22 21.51
C ALA A 299 5.57 -4.24 21.03
N LEU A 300 5.14 -5.27 20.32
CA LEU A 300 6.06 -6.23 19.70
C LEU A 300 6.96 -5.55 18.67
N SER A 301 6.42 -4.64 17.86
CA SER A 301 7.18 -3.88 16.87
C SER A 301 8.23 -2.97 17.51
N ILE A 302 7.95 -2.38 18.68
CA ILE A 302 8.95 -1.62 19.47
C ILE A 302 10.09 -2.55 19.90
N GLY A 303 9.76 -3.70 20.48
CA GLY A 303 10.78 -4.67 20.91
C GLY A 303 11.70 -5.09 19.77
N ILE A 304 11.12 -5.34 18.60
CA ILE A 304 11.88 -5.73 17.41
C ILE A 304 12.70 -4.54 16.87
N ALA A 305 12.14 -3.34 16.80
CA ALA A 305 12.89 -2.15 16.37
C ALA A 305 14.10 -1.87 17.26
N LEU A 306 13.95 -2.01 18.59
CA LEU A 306 15.04 -1.91 19.55
C LEU A 306 16.05 -3.07 19.40
N MET A 307 15.60 -4.28 19.08
CA MET A 307 16.49 -5.40 18.78
C MET A 307 17.33 -5.13 17.53
N VAL A 308 16.74 -4.51 16.51
CA VAL A 308 17.44 -4.15 15.25
C VAL A 308 18.62 -3.21 15.53
N THR A 309 18.54 -2.30 16.51
CA THR A 309 19.65 -1.40 16.87
C THR A 309 20.84 -2.11 17.52
N GLN A 310 20.67 -3.35 17.97
CA GLN A 310 21.73 -4.14 18.61
C GLN A 310 22.39 -5.15 17.66
N LEU A 311 21.98 -5.18 16.39
CA LEU A 311 22.51 -6.14 15.43
C LEU A 311 23.93 -5.72 15.00
N PRO A 312 24.94 -6.62 15.11
CA PRO A 312 26.30 -6.32 14.70
C PRO A 312 26.44 -6.34 13.18
N GLU A 313 27.41 -5.59 12.67
CA GLU A 313 27.92 -5.74 11.31
C GLU A 313 28.37 -7.18 11.06
N GLY A 314 28.11 -7.71 9.87
CA GLY A 314 28.45 -9.10 9.52
C GLY A 314 27.53 -10.17 10.13
N ILE A 315 26.38 -9.77 10.69
CA ILE A 315 25.39 -10.74 11.19
C ILE A 315 24.98 -11.77 10.13
N SER A 316 24.73 -13.01 10.57
CA SER A 316 24.21 -14.05 9.67
C SER A 316 22.88 -13.61 9.03
N PHE A 317 22.77 -13.81 7.70
CA PHE A 317 21.52 -13.52 6.97
C PHE A 317 20.29 -14.15 7.63
N TRP A 318 20.37 -15.41 8.07
CA TRP A 318 19.22 -16.09 8.67
C TRP A 318 18.79 -15.50 10.01
N ALA A 319 19.73 -14.93 10.77
CA ALA A 319 19.42 -14.27 12.03
C ALA A 319 18.61 -12.97 11.77
N ILE A 320 19.10 -12.09 10.89
CA ILE A 320 18.36 -10.87 10.54
C ILE A 320 17.05 -11.18 9.80
N ALA A 321 17.03 -12.22 8.95
CA ALA A 321 15.82 -12.65 8.25
C ALA A 321 14.71 -13.07 9.22
N SER A 322 15.06 -13.76 10.30
CA SER A 322 14.10 -14.13 11.35
C SER A 322 13.53 -12.90 12.07
N VAL A 323 14.39 -11.94 12.42
CA VAL A 323 13.96 -10.66 13.02
C VAL A 323 13.03 -9.88 12.09
N VAL A 324 13.41 -9.75 10.82
CA VAL A 324 12.62 -9.03 9.80
C VAL A 324 11.31 -9.75 9.49
N ALA A 325 11.29 -11.10 9.52
CA ALA A 325 10.05 -11.86 9.35
C ALA A 325 9.04 -11.54 10.45
N VAL A 326 9.47 -11.49 11.72
CA VAL A 326 8.59 -11.13 12.84
C VAL A 326 8.20 -9.65 12.76
N PHE A 327 9.11 -8.77 12.37
CA PHE A 327 8.82 -7.35 12.19
C PHE A 327 7.76 -7.12 11.11
N GLY A 328 7.95 -7.72 9.92
CA GLY A 328 6.98 -7.66 8.83
C GLY A 328 5.62 -8.25 9.23
N PHE A 329 5.62 -9.41 9.92
CA PHE A 329 4.40 -10.04 10.42
C PHE A 329 3.60 -9.11 11.33
N CYS A 330 4.26 -8.34 12.19
CA CYS A 330 3.61 -7.36 13.06
C CYS A 330 3.22 -6.10 12.28
N ILE A 331 4.21 -5.34 11.77
CA ILE A 331 4.00 -3.98 11.28
C ILE A 331 3.34 -3.91 9.89
N SER A 332 3.39 -4.98 9.10
CA SER A 332 2.63 -5.07 7.84
C SER A 332 1.32 -5.85 7.99
N GLY A 333 1.16 -6.58 9.12
CA GLY A 333 -0.02 -7.37 9.43
C GLY A 333 -1.21 -6.58 9.99
N PHE A 334 -1.01 -5.37 10.52
CA PHE A 334 -2.04 -4.60 11.22
C PHE A 334 -3.22 -4.15 10.33
N ASN A 335 -3.02 -4.09 9.02
CA ASN A 335 -3.92 -3.42 8.07
C ASN A 335 -5.40 -3.87 8.13
N GLY A 336 -5.67 -5.16 8.37
CA GLY A 336 -7.03 -5.67 8.51
C GLY A 336 -7.67 -5.27 9.83
N ILE A 337 -6.90 -5.27 10.92
CA ILE A 337 -7.39 -5.04 12.28
C ILE A 337 -7.83 -3.59 12.47
N TRP A 338 -7.02 -2.61 12.02
CA TRP A 338 -7.36 -1.21 12.22
C TRP A 338 -8.58 -0.76 11.40
N MET A 339 -8.76 -1.33 10.19
CA MET A 339 -9.95 -1.07 9.37
C MET A 339 -11.21 -1.62 10.04
N ASN A 340 -11.13 -2.83 10.60
CA ASN A 340 -12.24 -3.41 11.35
C ASN A 340 -12.54 -2.57 12.61
N ALA A 341 -11.49 -2.16 13.36
CA ALA A 341 -11.67 -1.28 14.52
C ALA A 341 -12.36 0.04 14.14
N ALA A 342 -11.99 0.65 13.02
CA ALA A 342 -12.62 1.90 12.56
C ALA A 342 -14.10 1.73 12.23
N THR A 343 -14.49 0.60 11.64
CA THR A 343 -15.90 0.33 11.31
C THR A 343 -16.73 -0.07 12.53
N GLU A 344 -16.12 -0.72 13.52
CA GLU A 344 -16.80 -1.16 14.75
C GLU A 344 -17.01 -0.01 15.75
N LEU A 345 -16.23 1.09 15.67
CA LEU A 345 -16.36 2.27 16.52
C LEU A 345 -17.56 3.17 16.17
N VAL A 346 -18.20 2.96 15.04
CA VAL A 346 -19.30 3.81 14.56
C VAL A 346 -20.52 2.95 14.18
N PRO A 347 -21.74 3.53 14.14
CA PRO A 347 -22.91 2.82 13.66
C PRO A 347 -22.71 2.28 12.23
N PHE A 348 -23.27 1.11 11.93
CA PHE A 348 -23.11 0.41 10.65
C PHE A 348 -23.33 1.31 9.41
N LYS A 349 -24.30 2.22 9.47
CA LYS A 349 -24.58 3.18 8.37
C LYS A 349 -23.41 4.13 8.08
N GLN A 350 -22.50 4.34 9.03
CA GLN A 350 -21.36 5.25 8.92
C GLN A 350 -20.04 4.53 8.70
N ALA A 351 -20.03 3.18 8.71
CA ALA A 351 -18.81 2.37 8.60
C ALA A 351 -17.95 2.69 7.36
N GLY A 352 -18.58 2.94 6.21
CA GLY A 352 -17.87 3.32 4.99
C GLY A 352 -17.17 4.68 5.09
N ILE A 353 -17.84 5.67 5.69
CA ILE A 353 -17.28 7.02 5.88
C ILE A 353 -16.15 6.97 6.92
N ALA A 354 -16.32 6.22 8.01
CA ALA A 354 -15.29 6.04 9.03
C ALA A 354 -14.02 5.37 8.45
N SER A 355 -14.18 4.34 7.62
CA SER A 355 -13.08 3.70 6.90
C SER A 355 -12.33 4.69 5.99
N GLY A 356 -13.07 5.46 5.20
CA GLY A 356 -12.49 6.49 4.32
C GLY A 356 -11.77 7.58 5.10
N PHE A 357 -12.36 8.07 6.19
CA PHE A 357 -11.75 9.06 7.08
C PHE A 357 -10.44 8.54 7.68
N THR A 358 -10.46 7.33 8.23
CA THR A 358 -9.28 6.73 8.86
C THR A 358 -8.17 6.45 7.84
N LEU A 359 -8.51 6.03 6.62
CA LEU A 359 -7.55 5.88 5.51
C LEU A 359 -6.94 7.22 5.10
N MET A 360 -7.74 8.27 5.00
CA MET A 360 -7.27 9.62 4.67
C MET A 360 -6.26 10.13 5.70
N VAL A 361 -6.56 10.01 6.98
CA VAL A 361 -5.64 10.41 8.06
C VAL A 361 -4.42 9.50 8.10
N GLY A 362 -4.61 8.18 8.01
CA GLY A 362 -3.53 7.18 8.03
C GLY A 362 -2.51 7.35 6.91
N SER A 363 -2.94 7.81 5.72
CA SER A 363 -2.04 8.02 4.57
C SER A 363 -0.99 9.12 4.79
N TRP A 364 -1.22 10.09 5.69
CA TRP A 364 -0.21 11.08 6.04
C TRP A 364 1.03 10.47 6.70
N GLY A 365 0.86 9.38 7.46
CA GLY A 365 2.01 8.65 8.03
C GLY A 365 2.92 8.07 6.95
N VAL A 366 2.33 7.58 5.87
CA VAL A 366 3.06 7.05 4.72
C VAL A 366 3.84 8.16 4.00
N ILE A 367 3.29 9.37 3.94
CA ILE A 367 3.92 10.53 3.28
C ILE A 367 5.02 11.13 4.16
N ILE A 368 4.80 11.24 5.46
CA ILE A 368 5.71 11.94 6.38
C ILE A 368 6.77 10.99 6.97
N GLY A 369 6.41 9.74 7.25
CA GLY A 369 7.25 8.81 8.00
C GLY A 369 8.63 8.56 7.39
N PRO A 370 8.74 8.08 6.13
CA PRO A 370 10.03 7.78 5.53
C PRO A 370 10.97 9.00 5.38
N PRO A 371 10.50 10.19 4.91
CA PRO A 371 11.37 11.37 4.86
C PRO A 371 11.91 11.76 6.24
N LEU A 372 11.07 11.71 7.27
CA LEU A 372 11.46 12.09 8.61
C LEU A 372 12.45 11.08 9.23
N PHE A 373 12.23 9.78 9.02
CA PHE A 373 13.19 8.75 9.40
C PHE A 373 14.55 8.98 8.73
N GLY A 374 14.55 9.19 7.40
CA GLY A 374 15.78 9.44 6.66
C GLY A 374 16.50 10.71 7.11
N TYR A 375 15.76 11.78 7.41
CA TYR A 375 16.32 13.02 7.95
C TYR A 375 17.03 12.82 9.29
N ILE A 376 16.44 12.01 10.18
CA ILE A 376 17.07 11.67 11.46
C ILE A 376 18.35 10.86 11.24
N VAL A 377 18.34 9.91 10.30
CA VAL A 377 19.54 9.14 9.95
C VAL A 377 20.63 10.03 9.32
N ASP A 378 20.25 10.98 8.44
CA ASP A 378 21.19 11.93 7.83
C ASP A 378 21.86 12.84 8.91
N LEU A 379 21.09 13.30 9.90
CA LEU A 379 21.61 14.16 10.97
C LEU A 379 22.53 13.40 11.93
N SER A 380 22.21 12.14 12.23
CA SER A 380 22.95 11.35 13.23
C SER A 380 24.10 10.54 12.62
N GLY A 381 24.06 10.28 11.32
CA GLY A 381 24.99 9.39 10.63
C GLY A 381 24.78 7.89 10.92
N ASP A 382 23.74 7.51 11.69
CA ASP A 382 23.49 6.14 12.13
C ASP A 382 22.00 5.78 12.07
N PHE A 383 21.66 4.64 11.46
CA PHE A 383 20.29 4.14 11.38
C PHE A 383 19.66 3.81 12.73
N ASN A 384 20.47 3.59 13.77
CA ASN A 384 19.96 3.29 15.11
C ASN A 384 19.05 4.40 15.63
N TYR A 385 19.39 5.68 15.37
CA TYR A 385 18.52 6.81 15.75
C TYR A 385 17.20 6.82 14.98
N GLY A 386 17.19 6.36 13.73
CA GLY A 386 15.97 6.15 12.96
C GLY A 386 15.08 5.08 13.61
N TRP A 387 15.66 3.93 14.02
CA TRP A 387 14.90 2.87 14.70
C TRP A 387 14.41 3.29 16.08
N PHE A 388 15.17 4.12 16.84
CA PHE A 388 14.69 4.72 18.07
C PHE A 388 13.52 5.68 17.82
N PHE A 389 13.59 6.51 16.78
CA PHE A 389 12.48 7.36 16.37
C PHE A 389 11.22 6.53 16.04
N LEU A 390 11.36 5.45 15.28
CA LEU A 390 10.24 4.55 14.97
C LEU A 390 9.65 3.95 16.24
N SER A 391 10.49 3.53 17.18
CA SER A 391 10.06 3.01 18.49
C SER A 391 9.29 4.05 19.29
N PHE A 392 9.73 5.32 19.26
CA PHE A 392 9.03 6.44 19.91
C PHE A 392 7.66 6.70 19.28
N VAL A 393 7.56 6.69 17.94
CA VAL A 393 6.28 6.81 17.23
C VAL A 393 5.33 5.68 17.63
N LEU A 394 5.81 4.43 17.69
CA LEU A 394 5.00 3.29 18.10
C LEU A 394 4.58 3.36 19.58
N LEU A 395 5.42 3.89 20.47
CA LEU A 395 5.04 4.15 21.86
C LEU A 395 3.90 5.17 21.93
N PHE A 396 3.97 6.24 21.14
CA PHE A 396 2.89 7.21 21.04
C PHE A 396 1.60 6.58 20.50
N VAL A 397 1.71 5.68 19.50
CA VAL A 397 0.58 4.89 18.99
C VAL A 397 -0.08 4.08 20.11
N ILE A 398 0.69 3.42 20.99
CA ILE A 398 0.14 2.66 22.13
C ILE A 398 -0.68 3.57 23.03
N VAL A 399 -0.15 4.75 23.38
CA VAL A 399 -0.86 5.72 24.23
C VAL A 399 -2.20 6.13 23.60
N LEU A 400 -2.20 6.44 22.30
CA LEU A 400 -3.41 6.83 21.58
C LEU A 400 -4.45 5.69 21.55
N LEU A 401 -4.02 4.46 21.29
CA LEU A 401 -4.92 3.29 21.24
C LEU A 401 -5.53 2.97 22.63
N LEU A 402 -4.74 3.05 23.69
CA LEU A 402 -5.24 2.86 25.05
C LEU A 402 -6.22 3.97 25.44
N TRP A 403 -5.96 5.19 25.01
CA TRP A 403 -6.88 6.31 25.22
C TRP A 403 -8.16 6.15 24.43
N ALA A 404 -8.07 5.79 23.15
CA ALA A 404 -9.24 5.46 22.31
C ALA A 404 -10.10 4.37 22.96
N LYS A 405 -9.49 3.29 23.47
CA LYS A 405 -10.21 2.23 24.18
C LYS A 405 -10.94 2.73 25.43
N ARG A 406 -10.28 3.58 26.24
CA ARG A 406 -10.91 4.15 27.45
C ARG A 406 -12.12 5.02 27.12
N LEU A 407 -12.07 5.77 26.01
CA LEU A 407 -13.20 6.60 25.59
C LEU A 407 -14.34 5.76 25.00
N ALA A 408 -14.01 4.77 24.15
CA ALA A 408 -15.01 3.88 23.59
C ALA A 408 -15.80 3.13 24.67
N ASN A 409 -15.13 2.67 25.74
CA ASN A 409 -15.80 2.00 26.87
C ASN A 409 -16.67 2.93 27.74
N LYS A 410 -16.62 4.25 27.55
CA LYS A 410 -17.49 5.20 28.27
C LYS A 410 -18.72 5.59 27.45
N GLU A 411 -18.69 5.30 26.16
CA GLU A 411 -19.80 5.58 25.24
C GLU A 411 -20.74 4.36 25.07
N THR A 412 -20.29 3.18 25.49
CA THR A 412 -21.10 1.95 25.63
C THR A 412 -21.66 1.84 27.06
#